data_acf54ead5b92e8ec7147781cf2c89b5a
#
_entry.id   acf54ead5b92e8ec7147781cf2c89b5a
#
_cell.length_a   1.000
_cell.length_b   1.000
_cell.length_c   1.000
_cell.angle_alpha   90.00
_cell.angle_beta   90.00
_cell.angle_gamma   90.00
#
_symmetry.space_group_name_H-M   'P 1'
#
loop_
_entity.id
_entity.type
_entity.pdbx_description
1 polymer ?
#
loop_
_entity_poly.entity_id
_entity_poly.type
_entity_poly.pdbx_seq_one_letter_code
_entity_poly.pdbx_strand_id
1 'polypeptide(L)'
;ASIAFDERIAPVDGNIERVVSRLWAIGSDGTEKGWRAAKVVIAARAQDMANALPATIRAGDLAQALMDLGATVCTPRKPNCLICPLNAMCAARAEGDPDRYPVKAEKKATPTRYGAAFVLVRGGEVLLERRPPSGLLGGMMMPPGSAWSDATLDDPLDGAPGKFDWRRVGEVRHVFTHFALKLDVWRADARPKAKVAGEWMKSEDALVALPTVGRKAVALAIGGTKQR
;
A
#
# COMPACT_ATOMS: atom_id res chain seq x y z
N ALA A 1 -12.74 -3.20 17.91
CA ALA A 1 -13.45 -2.75 19.09
C ALA A 1 -14.94 -2.52 18.78
N SER A 2 -15.39 -1.38 18.18
CA SER A 2 -16.83 -1.06 18.04
C SER A 2 -17.63 -2.11 17.26
N ILE A 3 -17.18 -2.54 16.10
CA ILE A 3 -17.94 -3.50 15.26
C ILE A 3 -18.00 -4.89 15.89
N ALA A 4 -16.88 -5.38 16.44
CA ALA A 4 -16.79 -6.75 16.95
C ALA A 4 -17.25 -6.89 18.41
N PHE A 5 -17.09 -5.85 19.23
CA PHE A 5 -17.33 -5.90 20.67
C PHE A 5 -18.32 -4.84 21.17
N ASP A 6 -18.88 -4.08 20.26
CA ASP A 6 -19.85 -2.98 20.55
C ASP A 6 -19.33 -1.92 21.54
N GLU A 7 -17.99 -1.76 21.60
CA GLU A 7 -17.40 -0.70 22.40
C GLU A 7 -17.72 0.67 21.78
N ARG A 8 -18.08 1.64 22.63
CA ARG A 8 -18.39 3.01 22.21
C ARG A 8 -17.15 3.80 21.81
N ILE A 9 -16.44 3.28 20.82
CA ILE A 9 -15.26 3.88 20.21
C ILE A 9 -15.56 4.14 18.73
N ALA A 10 -15.32 5.36 18.27
CA ALA A 10 -15.45 5.69 16.86
C ALA A 10 -14.15 5.33 16.12
N PRO A 11 -14.13 4.33 15.24
CA PRO A 11 -13.01 4.14 14.32
C PRO A 11 -13.01 5.32 13.34
N VAL A 12 -11.81 5.78 12.95
CA VAL A 12 -11.70 6.88 11.99
C VAL A 12 -10.83 6.41 10.82
N ASP A 13 -11.49 5.92 9.78
CA ASP A 13 -10.88 5.62 8.47
C ASP A 13 -11.03 6.81 7.51
N GLY A 14 -10.56 6.67 6.28
CA GLY A 14 -10.65 7.74 5.29
C GLY A 14 -12.08 8.12 4.86
N ASN A 15 -13.07 7.22 5.03
CA ASN A 15 -14.48 7.50 4.77
C ASN A 15 -15.06 8.32 5.90
N ILE A 16 -14.85 7.89 7.14
CA ILE A 16 -15.32 8.59 8.34
C ILE A 16 -14.63 9.95 8.48
N GLU A 17 -13.31 10.06 8.24
CA GLU A 17 -12.61 11.35 8.15
C GLU A 17 -13.34 12.33 7.23
N ARG A 18 -13.72 11.88 6.05
CA ARG A 18 -14.38 12.71 5.05
C ARG A 18 -15.79 13.12 5.47
N VAL A 19 -16.61 12.16 5.92
CA VAL A 19 -17.98 12.42 6.38
C VAL A 19 -17.97 13.41 7.54
N VAL A 20 -17.19 13.16 8.58
CA VAL A 20 -17.09 14.01 9.76
C VAL A 20 -16.51 15.38 9.42
N SER A 21 -15.46 15.43 8.60
CA SER A 21 -14.88 16.71 8.15
C SER A 21 -15.92 17.58 7.43
N ARG A 22 -16.72 17.00 6.55
CA ARG A 22 -17.79 17.71 5.82
C ARG A 22 -18.95 18.11 6.70
N LEU A 23 -19.35 17.23 7.61
CA LEU A 23 -20.49 17.49 8.50
C LEU A 23 -20.27 18.74 9.34
N TRP A 24 -19.06 19.00 9.81
CA TRP A 24 -18.71 20.17 10.62
C TRP A 24 -17.79 21.17 9.91
N ALA A 25 -17.58 21.07 8.61
CA ALA A 25 -16.68 21.92 7.83
C ALA A 25 -15.27 22.01 8.44
N ILE A 26 -14.73 20.89 8.93
CA ILE A 26 -13.42 20.85 9.56
C ILE A 26 -12.36 20.88 8.47
N GLY A 27 -11.75 22.04 8.26
CA GLY A 27 -10.64 22.25 7.31
C GLY A 27 -9.27 22.21 7.98
N SER A 28 -8.24 22.43 7.18
CA SER A 28 -6.88 22.71 7.61
C SER A 28 -6.27 23.80 6.71
N ASP A 29 -5.09 24.28 7.06
CA ASP A 29 -4.31 25.20 6.25
C ASP A 29 -3.54 24.52 5.09
N GLY A 30 -3.77 23.22 4.86
CA GLY A 30 -3.08 22.43 3.85
C GLY A 30 -1.68 21.98 4.27
N THR A 31 -1.17 22.41 5.42
CA THR A 31 0.11 21.92 5.96
C THR A 31 -0.05 20.60 6.67
N GLU A 32 1.07 19.86 6.83
CA GLU A 32 1.07 18.60 7.58
C GLU A 32 0.67 18.80 9.06
N LYS A 33 1.11 19.91 9.67
CA LYS A 33 0.76 20.30 11.04
C LYS A 33 -0.73 20.62 11.15
N GLY A 34 -1.26 21.42 10.24
CA GLY A 34 -2.68 21.78 10.19
C GLY A 34 -3.56 20.56 9.96
N TRP A 35 -3.16 19.67 9.05
CA TRP A 35 -3.89 18.42 8.83
C TRP A 35 -3.89 17.49 10.06
N ARG A 36 -2.76 17.37 10.77
CA ARG A 36 -2.71 16.62 12.03
C ARG A 36 -3.64 17.20 13.10
N ALA A 37 -3.69 18.52 13.22
CA ALA A 37 -4.61 19.19 14.13
C ALA A 37 -6.07 18.92 13.74
N ALA A 38 -6.42 19.03 12.46
CA ALA A 38 -7.76 18.73 11.96
C ALA A 38 -8.18 17.27 12.25
N LYS A 39 -7.27 16.31 12.10
CA LYS A 39 -7.54 14.91 12.45
C LYS A 39 -7.91 14.70 13.93
N VAL A 40 -7.29 15.42 14.83
CA VAL A 40 -7.64 15.36 16.26
C VAL A 40 -9.08 15.83 16.47
N VAL A 41 -9.48 16.93 15.84
CA VAL A 41 -10.84 17.45 15.91
C VAL A 41 -11.84 16.48 15.26
N ILE A 42 -11.51 15.93 14.10
CA ILE A 42 -12.33 14.92 13.40
C ILE A 42 -12.56 13.71 14.31
N ALA A 43 -11.50 13.19 14.92
CA ALA A 43 -11.60 12.03 15.81
C ALA A 43 -12.46 12.34 17.06
N ALA A 44 -12.31 13.52 17.65
CA ALA A 44 -13.14 13.97 18.77
C ALA A 44 -14.61 14.04 18.38
N ARG A 45 -14.94 14.64 17.23
CA ARG A 45 -16.32 14.72 16.72
C ARG A 45 -16.92 13.33 16.42
N ALA A 46 -16.14 12.44 15.81
CA ALA A 46 -16.59 11.05 15.61
C ALA A 46 -16.87 10.35 16.95
N GLN A 47 -16.01 10.57 17.95
CA GLN A 47 -16.21 10.02 19.28
C GLN A 47 -17.44 10.62 19.99
N ASP A 48 -17.68 11.93 19.84
CA ASP A 48 -18.90 12.59 20.35
C ASP A 48 -20.16 11.93 19.76
N MET A 49 -20.16 11.60 18.46
CA MET A 49 -21.28 10.87 17.83
C MET A 49 -21.49 9.50 18.47
N ALA A 50 -20.42 8.73 18.69
CA ALA A 50 -20.52 7.42 19.32
C ALA A 50 -21.03 7.51 20.77
N ASN A 51 -20.60 8.52 21.52
CA ASN A 51 -21.02 8.75 22.90
C ASN A 51 -22.50 9.18 22.99
N ALA A 52 -22.98 9.94 22.00
CA ALA A 52 -24.35 10.46 21.97
C ALA A 52 -25.39 9.41 21.52
N LEU A 53 -24.96 8.21 21.11
CA LEU A 53 -25.90 7.16 20.69
C LEU A 53 -26.83 6.73 21.82
N PRO A 54 -28.13 6.57 21.53
CA PRO A 54 -29.04 5.88 22.44
C PRO A 54 -28.52 4.49 22.81
N ALA A 55 -28.88 3.99 23.99
CA ALA A 55 -28.45 2.65 24.43
C ALA A 55 -29.01 1.52 23.54
N THR A 56 -30.04 1.81 22.75
CA THR A 56 -30.69 0.87 21.81
C THR A 56 -29.95 0.74 20.47
N ILE A 57 -28.98 1.61 20.20
CA ILE A 57 -28.19 1.60 18.95
C ILE A 57 -26.75 1.17 19.25
N ARG A 58 -26.27 0.19 18.51
CA ARG A 58 -24.92 -0.34 18.65
C ARG A 58 -23.90 0.63 18.07
N ALA A 59 -22.77 0.80 18.77
CA ALA A 59 -21.68 1.63 18.28
C ALA A 59 -21.07 1.10 16.97
N GLY A 60 -21.08 -0.23 16.78
CA GLY A 60 -20.66 -0.88 15.55
C GLY A 60 -21.54 -0.49 14.36
N ASP A 61 -22.85 -0.30 14.54
CA ASP A 61 -23.77 0.08 13.47
C ASP A 61 -23.52 1.53 13.02
N LEU A 62 -23.22 2.45 13.96
CA LEU A 62 -22.82 3.81 13.60
C LEU A 62 -21.53 3.81 12.78
N ALA A 63 -20.53 3.03 13.21
CA ALA A 63 -19.25 2.94 12.51
C ALA A 63 -19.44 2.45 11.06
N GLN A 64 -20.22 1.39 10.87
CA GLN A 64 -20.55 0.85 9.55
C GLN A 64 -21.35 1.86 8.71
N ALA A 65 -22.39 2.48 9.29
CA ALA A 65 -23.20 3.47 8.60
C ALA A 65 -22.37 4.67 8.09
N LEU A 66 -21.42 5.17 8.89
CA LEU A 66 -20.52 6.25 8.47
C LEU A 66 -19.53 5.81 7.38
N MET A 67 -19.01 4.57 7.45
CA MET A 67 -18.15 4.01 6.40
C MET A 67 -18.92 3.86 5.09
N ASP A 68 -20.11 3.28 5.13
CA ASP A 68 -20.98 3.07 3.96
C ASP A 68 -21.42 4.40 3.35
N LEU A 69 -21.83 5.36 4.19
CA LEU A 69 -22.15 6.70 3.75
C LEU A 69 -20.98 7.35 3.01
N GLY A 70 -19.79 7.22 3.56
CA GLY A 70 -18.56 7.72 2.93
C GLY A 70 -18.22 7.01 1.62
N ALA A 71 -18.45 5.71 1.54
CA ALA A 71 -18.16 4.91 0.36
C ALA A 71 -19.14 5.13 -0.80
N THR A 72 -20.45 5.34 -0.49
CA THR A 72 -21.50 5.31 -1.49
C THR A 72 -22.13 6.67 -1.81
N VAL A 73 -22.27 7.54 -0.83
CA VAL A 73 -23.00 8.82 -0.94
C VAL A 73 -22.04 10.01 -0.81
N CYS A 74 -21.31 10.08 0.30
CA CYS A 74 -20.36 11.15 0.60
C CYS A 74 -18.99 10.85 -0.03
N THR A 75 -18.97 10.62 -1.34
CA THR A 75 -17.80 10.23 -2.12
C THR A 75 -16.72 11.34 -2.16
N PRO A 76 -15.44 11.01 -2.45
CA PRO A 76 -14.37 12.01 -2.49
C PRO A 76 -14.62 13.17 -3.45
N ARG A 77 -15.23 12.89 -4.60
CA ARG A 77 -15.57 13.89 -5.62
C ARG A 77 -17.04 13.79 -5.94
N LYS A 78 -17.71 14.93 -6.11
CA LYS A 78 -19.13 15.02 -6.48
C LYS A 78 -20.04 14.16 -5.57
N PRO A 79 -20.05 14.41 -4.25
CA PRO A 79 -20.90 13.67 -3.34
C PRO A 79 -22.38 13.87 -3.70
N ASN A 80 -23.16 12.81 -3.54
CA ASN A 80 -24.60 12.89 -3.79
C ASN A 80 -25.34 13.44 -2.56
N CYS A 81 -25.21 14.75 -2.33
CA CYS A 81 -25.78 15.42 -1.15
C CYS A 81 -27.31 15.39 -1.11
N LEU A 82 -28.00 15.23 -2.25
CA LEU A 82 -29.46 15.27 -2.31
C LEU A 82 -30.09 14.07 -1.61
N ILE A 83 -29.43 12.90 -1.65
CA ILE A 83 -29.92 11.68 -0.98
C ILE A 83 -29.24 11.42 0.37
N CYS A 84 -28.35 12.32 0.80
CA CYS A 84 -27.60 12.16 2.04
C CYS A 84 -28.51 12.35 3.26
N PRO A 85 -28.61 11.37 4.19
CA PRO A 85 -29.43 11.51 5.40
C PRO A 85 -28.95 12.64 6.34
N LEU A 86 -27.67 13.05 6.23
CA LEU A 86 -27.08 14.14 7.02
C LEU A 86 -27.16 15.50 6.32
N ASN A 87 -27.82 15.57 5.17
CA ASN A 87 -27.90 16.73 4.31
C ASN A 87 -28.28 18.03 5.05
N ALA A 88 -29.36 17.99 5.86
CA ALA A 88 -29.89 19.18 6.52
C ALA A 88 -28.93 19.77 7.59
N MET A 89 -28.04 18.97 8.13
CA MET A 89 -27.10 19.38 9.19
C MET A 89 -25.64 19.52 8.71
N CYS A 90 -25.39 19.30 7.42
CA CYS A 90 -24.03 19.29 6.87
C CYS A 90 -23.53 20.72 6.58
N ALA A 91 -22.55 21.17 7.37
CA ALA A 91 -21.97 22.51 7.23
C ALA A 91 -21.28 22.73 5.86
N ALA A 92 -20.51 21.75 5.39
CA ALA A 92 -19.83 21.87 4.09
C ALA A 92 -20.82 21.99 2.91
N ARG A 93 -22.00 21.35 3.01
CA ARG A 93 -23.07 21.52 2.03
C ARG A 93 -23.70 22.92 2.14
N ALA A 94 -23.91 23.41 3.35
CA ALA A 94 -24.45 24.75 3.57
C ALA A 94 -23.50 25.84 3.01
N GLU A 95 -22.19 25.61 3.01
CA GLU A 95 -21.18 26.46 2.36
C GLU A 95 -21.17 26.33 0.83
N GLY A 96 -21.85 25.32 0.25
CA GLY A 96 -21.94 25.10 -1.19
C GLY A 96 -20.75 24.36 -1.82
N ASP A 97 -19.72 24.01 -1.07
CA ASP A 97 -18.52 23.34 -1.57
C ASP A 97 -18.08 22.15 -0.69
N PRO A 98 -18.84 21.04 -0.71
CA PRO A 98 -18.47 19.86 0.07
C PRO A 98 -17.18 19.19 -0.42
N ASP A 99 -16.77 19.41 -1.69
CA ASP A 99 -15.56 18.81 -2.24
C ASP A 99 -14.28 19.40 -1.64
N ARG A 100 -14.38 20.61 -1.08
CA ARG A 100 -13.28 21.26 -0.36
C ARG A 100 -12.80 20.43 0.85
N TYR A 101 -13.67 19.65 1.47
CA TYR A 101 -13.38 18.92 2.71
C TYR A 101 -13.19 17.42 2.49
N PRO A 102 -12.21 16.81 3.19
CA PRO A 102 -11.20 17.40 4.07
C PRO A 102 -10.07 18.09 3.29
N VAL A 103 -9.55 19.20 3.82
CA VAL A 103 -8.32 19.83 3.31
C VAL A 103 -7.13 19.02 3.85
N LYS A 104 -6.62 18.09 3.04
CA LYS A 104 -5.46 17.26 3.40
C LYS A 104 -4.16 17.98 3.06
N ALA A 105 -3.11 17.69 3.84
CA ALA A 105 -1.78 18.12 3.49
C ALA A 105 -1.38 17.60 2.10
N GLU A 106 -0.63 18.42 1.38
CA GLU A 106 -0.07 18.03 0.10
C GLU A 106 0.81 16.79 0.28
N LYS A 107 0.57 15.76 -0.53
CA LYS A 107 1.39 14.54 -0.45
C LYS A 107 2.79 14.86 -0.92
N LYS A 108 3.77 14.73 -0.03
CA LYS A 108 5.17 14.76 -0.44
C LYS A 108 5.40 13.70 -1.51
N ALA A 109 6.22 14.04 -2.50
CA ALA A 109 6.62 13.07 -3.51
C ALA A 109 7.20 11.82 -2.82
N THR A 110 6.67 10.67 -3.18
CA THR A 110 7.15 9.40 -2.63
C THR A 110 8.58 9.17 -3.14
N PRO A 111 9.60 9.06 -2.26
CA PRO A 111 10.97 8.83 -2.71
C PRO A 111 11.05 7.55 -3.54
N THR A 112 11.91 7.54 -4.54
CA THR A 112 12.12 6.36 -5.38
C THR A 112 13.41 5.68 -4.95
N ARG A 113 13.36 4.36 -4.75
CA ARG A 113 14.53 3.52 -4.54
C ARG A 113 14.78 2.65 -5.75
N TYR A 114 16.04 2.34 -5.95
CA TYR A 114 16.54 1.55 -7.07
C TYR A 114 17.23 0.30 -6.55
N GLY A 115 17.13 -0.79 -7.29
CA GLY A 115 17.81 -2.04 -6.97
C GLY A 115 17.77 -3.02 -8.14
N ALA A 116 18.40 -4.17 -7.95
CA ALA A 116 18.37 -5.28 -8.89
C ALA A 116 17.81 -6.55 -8.24
N ALA A 117 17.17 -7.39 -9.05
CA ALA A 117 16.77 -8.75 -8.69
C ALA A 117 17.37 -9.72 -9.72
N PHE A 118 18.01 -10.78 -9.23
CA PHE A 118 18.68 -11.77 -10.04
C PHE A 118 17.89 -13.07 -10.03
N VAL A 119 17.23 -13.36 -11.14
CA VAL A 119 16.46 -14.60 -11.30
C VAL A 119 17.34 -15.62 -12.00
N LEU A 120 17.96 -16.49 -11.23
CA LEU A 120 18.73 -17.60 -11.73
C LEU A 120 17.81 -18.80 -11.90
N VAL A 121 17.78 -19.36 -13.12
CA VAL A 121 16.86 -20.44 -13.50
C VAL A 121 17.66 -21.73 -13.73
N ARG A 122 17.12 -22.87 -13.27
CA ARG A 122 17.69 -24.20 -13.46
C ARG A 122 16.58 -25.23 -13.58
N GLY A 123 16.39 -25.83 -14.75
CA GLY A 123 15.47 -26.96 -14.93
C GLY A 123 14.02 -26.71 -14.47
N GLY A 124 13.52 -25.47 -14.64
CA GLY A 124 12.18 -25.08 -14.18
C GLY A 124 12.12 -24.59 -12.73
N GLU A 125 13.25 -24.59 -12.02
CA GLU A 125 13.40 -24.01 -10.68
C GLU A 125 14.01 -22.62 -10.75
N VAL A 126 13.78 -21.80 -9.73
CA VAL A 126 14.39 -20.50 -9.50
C VAL A 126 15.13 -20.47 -8.18
N LEU A 127 16.29 -19.80 -8.15
CA LEU A 127 17.04 -19.60 -6.92
C LEU A 127 16.40 -18.50 -6.09
N LEU A 128 16.19 -18.79 -4.81
CA LEU A 128 15.65 -17.85 -3.82
C LEU A 128 16.58 -17.77 -2.62
N GLU A 129 16.55 -16.66 -1.94
CA GLU A 129 17.22 -16.44 -0.66
C GLU A 129 16.24 -15.90 0.38
N ARG A 130 16.49 -16.21 1.64
CA ARG A 130 15.71 -15.67 2.75
C ARG A 130 16.27 -14.33 3.15
N ARG A 131 15.42 -13.31 3.14
CA ARG A 131 15.82 -11.97 3.63
C ARG A 131 16.12 -12.01 5.13
N PRO A 132 16.98 -11.11 5.62
CA PRO A 132 17.20 -10.93 7.06
C PRO A 132 15.87 -10.85 7.83
N PRO A 133 15.81 -11.34 9.07
CA PRO A 133 14.54 -11.44 9.82
C PRO A 133 13.92 -10.07 10.15
N SER A 134 14.73 -9.01 10.11
CA SER A 134 14.29 -7.63 10.38
C SER A 134 14.27 -6.80 9.10
N GLY A 135 13.51 -5.69 9.13
CA GLY A 135 13.38 -4.77 8.00
C GLY A 135 12.26 -5.13 7.03
N LEU A 136 12.25 -4.45 5.89
CA LEU A 136 11.21 -4.59 4.89
C LEU A 136 11.23 -5.98 4.25
N LEU A 137 10.09 -6.66 4.20
CA LEU A 137 9.95 -8.05 3.78
C LEU A 137 10.83 -9.03 4.57
N GLY A 138 11.10 -8.72 5.85
CA GLY A 138 11.95 -9.52 6.73
C GLY A 138 11.49 -10.97 6.83
N GLY A 139 12.44 -11.91 6.74
CA GLY A 139 12.22 -13.35 6.78
C GLY A 139 11.53 -13.96 5.56
N MET A 140 11.09 -13.16 4.58
CA MET A 140 10.46 -13.66 3.36
C MET A 140 11.48 -14.14 2.35
N MET A 141 11.08 -15.13 1.54
CA MET A 141 11.87 -15.58 0.40
C MET A 141 11.79 -14.56 -0.74
N MET A 142 12.92 -14.32 -1.40
CA MET A 142 13.04 -13.42 -2.54
C MET A 142 14.07 -13.95 -3.53
N PRO A 143 14.02 -13.59 -4.82
CA PRO A 143 15.19 -13.71 -5.67
C PRO A 143 16.38 -12.97 -5.05
N PRO A 144 17.62 -13.46 -5.16
CA PRO A 144 18.82 -12.69 -4.80
C PRO A 144 18.79 -11.30 -5.42
N GLY A 145 19.36 -10.32 -4.74
CA GLY A 145 19.29 -8.95 -5.24
C GLY A 145 20.25 -8.00 -4.52
N SER A 146 20.40 -6.81 -5.09
CA SER A 146 21.15 -5.73 -4.48
C SER A 146 20.43 -5.12 -3.26
N ALA A 147 21.14 -4.32 -2.51
CA ALA A 147 20.53 -3.35 -1.59
C ALA A 147 19.65 -2.35 -2.38
N TRP A 148 18.59 -1.86 -1.74
CA TRP A 148 17.74 -0.83 -2.34
C TRP A 148 18.14 0.55 -1.83
N SER A 149 18.61 1.42 -2.73
CA SER A 149 19.16 2.74 -2.42
C SER A 149 18.39 3.86 -3.14
N ASP A 150 18.58 5.09 -2.69
CA ASP A 150 17.95 6.27 -3.30
C ASP A 150 18.67 6.69 -4.61
N ALA A 151 19.85 6.10 -4.89
CA ALA A 151 20.59 6.26 -6.14
C ALA A 151 20.51 5.00 -7.00
N THR A 152 20.68 5.15 -8.30
CA THR A 152 20.86 4.04 -9.23
C THR A 152 22.13 3.28 -8.91
N LEU A 153 22.18 1.99 -9.24
CA LEU A 153 23.35 1.14 -9.02
C LEU A 153 24.49 1.56 -9.94
N ASP A 154 25.69 1.75 -9.39
CA ASP A 154 26.91 2.01 -10.18
C ASP A 154 27.32 0.75 -10.95
N ASP A 155 27.27 -0.42 -10.30
CA ASP A 155 27.40 -1.72 -10.95
C ASP A 155 26.03 -2.41 -10.99
N PRO A 156 25.46 -2.63 -12.18
CA PRO A 156 24.15 -3.29 -12.33
C PRO A 156 24.14 -4.74 -11.81
N LEU A 157 25.29 -5.38 -11.66
CA LEU A 157 25.44 -6.78 -11.20
C LEU A 157 25.88 -6.88 -9.74
N ASP A 158 25.97 -5.76 -9.03
CA ASP A 158 26.24 -5.78 -7.58
C ASP A 158 25.15 -6.57 -6.85
N GLY A 159 25.55 -7.53 -6.03
CA GLY A 159 24.65 -8.47 -5.35
C GLY A 159 24.21 -9.67 -6.18
N ALA A 160 24.76 -9.88 -7.37
CA ALA A 160 24.50 -11.10 -8.15
C ALA A 160 25.03 -12.35 -7.42
N PRO A 161 24.25 -13.46 -7.37
CA PRO A 161 24.61 -14.66 -6.60
C PRO A 161 25.75 -15.50 -7.22
N GLY A 162 26.42 -14.97 -8.22
CA GLY A 162 27.56 -15.61 -8.88
C GLY A 162 27.79 -15.10 -10.30
N LYS A 163 28.88 -15.58 -10.90
CA LYS A 163 29.26 -15.23 -12.28
C LYS A 163 28.50 -16.13 -13.26
N PHE A 164 27.42 -15.58 -13.81
CA PHE A 164 26.60 -16.20 -14.85
C PHE A 164 26.44 -15.21 -16.02
N ASP A 165 25.90 -15.69 -17.13
CA ASP A 165 25.58 -14.84 -18.28
C ASP A 165 24.27 -14.06 -17.99
N TRP A 166 24.41 -13.02 -17.17
CA TRP A 166 23.30 -12.18 -16.75
C TRP A 166 22.84 -11.28 -17.89
N ARG A 167 21.54 -11.33 -18.19
CA ARG A 167 20.89 -10.42 -19.14
C ARG A 167 19.73 -9.70 -18.48
N ARG A 168 19.65 -8.41 -18.65
CA ARG A 168 18.53 -7.59 -18.17
C ARG A 168 17.29 -7.95 -18.99
N VAL A 169 16.21 -8.32 -18.28
CA VAL A 169 14.93 -8.70 -18.90
C VAL A 169 13.84 -7.63 -18.74
N GLY A 170 14.07 -6.64 -17.90
CA GLY A 170 13.16 -5.51 -17.74
C GLY A 170 13.23 -4.86 -16.37
N GLU A 171 12.23 -4.06 -16.05
CA GLU A 171 12.07 -3.34 -14.79
C GLU A 171 10.73 -3.71 -14.13
N VAL A 172 10.74 -3.94 -12.82
CA VAL A 172 9.54 -4.06 -12.00
C VAL A 172 9.38 -2.79 -11.19
N ARG A 173 8.20 -2.18 -11.28
CA ARG A 173 7.79 -1.07 -10.41
C ARG A 173 6.86 -1.57 -9.31
N HIS A 174 7.18 -1.18 -8.08
CA HIS A 174 6.36 -1.51 -6.92
C HIS A 174 6.31 -0.32 -5.96
N VAL A 175 5.13 -0.02 -5.43
CA VAL A 175 4.95 1.08 -4.48
C VAL A 175 4.72 0.47 -3.10
N PHE A 176 5.61 0.82 -2.17
CA PHE A 176 5.46 0.57 -0.75
C PHE A 176 4.84 1.79 -0.07
N THR A 177 4.47 1.66 1.20
CA THR A 177 3.87 2.77 1.96
C THR A 177 4.73 4.03 2.00
N HIS A 178 6.06 3.88 2.02
CA HIS A 178 6.98 5.00 2.25
C HIS A 178 7.88 5.32 1.05
N PHE A 179 7.94 4.47 0.04
CA PHE A 179 8.73 4.71 -1.17
C PHE A 179 8.21 3.90 -2.37
N ALA A 180 8.54 4.36 -3.57
CA ALA A 180 8.41 3.60 -4.80
C ALA A 180 9.72 2.85 -5.08
N LEU A 181 9.63 1.61 -5.57
CA LEU A 181 10.79 0.81 -5.96
C LEU A 181 10.82 0.64 -7.48
N LYS A 182 11.96 0.90 -8.08
CA LYS A 182 12.33 0.48 -9.43
C LYS A 182 13.38 -0.61 -9.31
N LEU A 183 13.02 -1.81 -9.75
CA LEU A 183 13.83 -3.01 -9.59
C LEU A 183 14.19 -3.54 -10.96
N ASP A 184 15.45 -3.41 -11.34
CA ASP A 184 15.96 -4.03 -12.56
C ASP A 184 15.98 -5.54 -12.40
N VAL A 185 15.44 -6.26 -13.36
CA VAL A 185 15.36 -7.71 -13.31
C VAL A 185 16.37 -8.29 -14.29
N TRP A 186 17.25 -9.11 -13.75
CA TRP A 186 18.28 -9.83 -14.47
C TRP A 186 17.99 -11.32 -14.43
N ARG A 187 18.18 -11.98 -15.55
CA ARG A 187 18.05 -13.43 -15.69
C ARG A 187 19.32 -14.05 -16.16
N ALA A 188 19.65 -15.23 -15.60
CA ALA A 188 20.64 -16.15 -16.15
C ALA A 188 20.13 -17.59 -15.99
N ASP A 189 20.72 -18.50 -16.78
CA ASP A 189 20.43 -19.92 -16.71
C ASP A 189 21.65 -20.65 -16.11
N ALA A 190 21.40 -21.41 -15.04
CA ALA A 190 22.42 -22.20 -14.36
C ALA A 190 22.49 -23.62 -14.92
N ARG A 191 23.71 -24.19 -14.94
CA ARG A 191 23.88 -25.63 -15.24
C ARG A 191 23.24 -26.49 -14.14
N PRO A 192 22.80 -27.73 -14.44
CA PRO A 192 22.07 -28.58 -13.47
C PRO A 192 22.79 -28.82 -12.14
N LYS A 193 24.12 -28.79 -12.14
CA LYS A 193 24.95 -29.03 -10.93
C LYS A 193 25.62 -27.75 -10.39
N ALA A 194 25.18 -26.57 -10.79
CA ALA A 194 25.73 -25.31 -10.28
C ALA A 194 25.52 -25.23 -8.76
N LYS A 195 26.62 -24.99 -8.04
CA LYS A 195 26.59 -24.75 -6.58
C LYS A 195 26.47 -23.25 -6.35
N VAL A 196 25.30 -22.84 -5.89
CA VAL A 196 25.00 -21.44 -5.54
C VAL A 196 24.29 -21.46 -4.20
N ALA A 197 24.63 -20.53 -3.33
CA ALA A 197 23.97 -20.40 -2.02
C ALA A 197 22.51 -19.96 -2.22
N GLY A 198 21.61 -20.53 -1.45
CA GLY A 198 20.17 -20.26 -1.52
C GLY A 198 19.33 -21.52 -1.66
N GLU A 199 18.06 -21.34 -1.80
CA GLU A 199 17.07 -22.42 -1.92
C GLU A 199 16.51 -22.46 -3.34
N TRP A 200 16.47 -23.64 -3.96
CA TRP A 200 15.85 -23.83 -5.27
C TRP A 200 14.38 -24.20 -5.10
N MET A 201 13.52 -23.47 -5.76
CA MET A 201 12.07 -23.67 -5.73
C MET A 201 11.52 -23.75 -7.15
N LYS A 202 10.55 -24.65 -7.37
CA LYS A 202 9.85 -24.70 -8.67
C LYS A 202 9.27 -23.32 -8.98
N SER A 203 9.37 -22.91 -10.24
CA SER A 203 8.91 -21.57 -10.66
C SER A 203 7.42 -21.34 -10.38
N GLU A 204 6.58 -22.37 -10.51
CA GLU A 204 5.15 -22.30 -10.21
C GLU A 204 4.89 -22.06 -8.71
N ASP A 205 5.61 -22.75 -7.82
CA ASP A 205 5.49 -22.58 -6.37
C ASP A 205 6.00 -21.19 -5.93
N ALA A 206 7.10 -20.72 -6.54
CA ALA A 206 7.64 -19.40 -6.28
C ALA A 206 6.65 -18.28 -6.65
N LEU A 207 5.90 -18.42 -7.74
CA LEU A 207 4.87 -17.45 -8.14
C LEU A 207 3.70 -17.36 -7.15
N VAL A 208 3.49 -18.37 -6.31
CA VAL A 208 2.47 -18.37 -5.26
C VAL A 208 3.04 -17.86 -3.93
N ALA A 209 4.22 -18.35 -3.55
CA ALA A 209 4.79 -18.13 -2.22
C ALA A 209 5.46 -16.76 -2.04
N LEU A 210 5.95 -16.14 -3.12
CA LEU A 210 6.71 -14.90 -3.05
C LEU A 210 5.82 -13.67 -2.78
N PRO A 211 6.33 -12.67 -2.04
CA PRO A 211 5.69 -11.37 -1.95
C PRO A 211 5.59 -10.73 -3.35
N THR A 212 4.62 -9.84 -3.51
CA THR A 212 4.23 -9.27 -4.82
C THR A 212 5.41 -8.77 -5.66
N VAL A 213 6.39 -8.12 -5.05
CA VAL A 213 7.56 -7.60 -5.77
C VAL A 213 8.46 -8.72 -6.29
N GLY A 214 8.72 -9.74 -5.48
CA GLY A 214 9.50 -10.93 -5.87
C GLY A 214 8.79 -11.73 -6.95
N ARG A 215 7.48 -11.95 -6.78
CA ARG A 215 6.63 -12.62 -7.76
C ARG A 215 6.65 -11.92 -9.12
N LYS A 216 6.55 -10.58 -9.15
CA LYS A 216 6.65 -9.79 -10.39
C LYS A 216 8.01 -9.98 -11.06
N ALA A 217 9.11 -10.00 -10.30
CA ALA A 217 10.44 -10.19 -10.84
C ALA A 217 10.62 -11.58 -11.46
N VAL A 218 10.18 -12.63 -10.75
CA VAL A 218 10.23 -14.01 -11.27
C VAL A 218 9.33 -14.13 -12.50
N ALA A 219 8.10 -13.65 -12.46
CA ALA A 219 7.17 -13.72 -13.59
C ALA A 219 7.73 -13.03 -14.84
N LEU A 220 8.35 -11.85 -14.69
CA LEU A 220 8.99 -11.13 -15.79
C LEU A 220 10.15 -11.93 -16.38
N ALA A 221 10.97 -12.54 -15.52
CA ALA A 221 12.13 -13.31 -15.97
C ALA A 221 11.76 -14.61 -16.68
N ILE A 222 10.73 -15.34 -16.24
CA ILE A 222 10.34 -16.61 -16.85
C ILE A 222 9.37 -16.42 -18.04
N GLY A 223 8.54 -15.35 -18.01
CA GLY A 223 7.57 -15.04 -19.07
C GLY A 223 8.21 -14.58 -20.38
N GLY A 224 9.40 -14.00 -20.35
CA GLY A 224 10.16 -13.57 -21.53
C GLY A 224 10.66 -14.71 -22.44
N THR A 225 10.36 -15.97 -22.10
CA THR A 225 10.80 -17.15 -22.87
C THR A 225 9.83 -17.56 -23.99
N LYS A 226 8.69 -16.83 -24.18
CA LYS A 226 7.68 -17.17 -25.19
C LYS A 226 7.82 -16.43 -26.54
N GLN A 227 8.96 -15.80 -26.80
CA GLN A 227 9.24 -15.24 -28.14
C GLN A 227 10.60 -15.73 -28.64
N ARG A 228 10.61 -16.95 -29.20
CA ARG A 228 11.45 -17.38 -30.32
C ARG A 228 10.78 -18.53 -31.04
#